data_d782cb9a6c7288b60841f49333bbb163
#
_entry.id   d782cb9a6c7288b60841f49333bbb163
#
_cell.length_a   1.000
_cell.length_b   1.000
_cell.length_c   1.000
_cell.angle_alpha   90.00
_cell.angle_beta   90.00
_cell.angle_gamma   90.00
#
_symmetry.space_group_name_H-M   'P 1'
#
loop_
_entity.id
_entity.type
_entity.pdbx_description
1 polymer ?
#
loop_
_entity_poly.entity_id
_entity_poly.type
_entity_poly.pdbx_seq_one_letter_code
_entity_poly.pdbx_strand_id
1 'polypeptide(L)'
;SSAASDGYKRQKPAYACLLTRLEHNRPVTEVLLRRVDAAESFLRTLGLKGCRVRVHGDSLARIELPEKERRLFWDGQLASTVARRLRELGFRRITLDLEGYSRGSMNEPS
;
A
#
# COMPACT_ATOMS: atom_id res chain seq x y z
N SER A 1 -25.39 9.32 13.83
CA SER A 1 -25.07 8.80 13.04
C SER A 1 -25.20 9.28 11.69
N SER A 2 -26.26 9.79 11.38
CA SER A 2 -26.25 10.30 10.13
C SER A 2 -25.31 11.43 10.09
N ALA A 3 -25.19 12.14 11.13
CA ALA A 3 -24.22 13.18 11.15
C ALA A 3 -22.86 12.60 10.98
N ALA A 4 -22.62 11.54 11.62
CA ALA A 4 -21.37 10.91 11.48
C ALA A 4 -21.20 10.42 10.08
N SER A 5 -22.26 9.92 9.52
CA SER A 5 -22.20 9.46 8.21
C SER A 5 -21.92 10.56 7.25
N ASP A 6 -22.50 11.70 7.45
CA ASP A 6 -22.26 12.80 6.58
C ASP A 6 -20.83 13.28 6.67
N GLY A 7 -20.31 13.37 7.87
CA GLY A 7 -18.95 13.74 8.01
C GLY A 7 -18.04 12.76 7.33
N TYR A 8 -18.39 11.52 7.43
CA TYR A 8 -17.64 10.49 6.83
C TYR A 8 -17.60 10.64 5.33
N LYS A 9 -18.69 10.99 4.74
CA LYS A 9 -18.74 11.14 3.33
C LYS A 9 -17.86 12.23 2.84
N ARG A 10 -17.62 13.21 3.63
CA ARG A 10 -16.75 14.27 3.22
C ARG A 10 -15.33 13.96 3.45
N GLN A 11 -15.00 12.76 3.88
CA GLN A 11 -13.66 12.40 4.11
C GLN A 11 -12.91 12.44 2.88
N LYS A 12 -11.65 12.57 2.99
CA LYS A 12 -10.81 12.82 1.94
C LYS A 12 -10.75 11.76 0.93
N PRO A 13 -10.44 12.11 -0.25
CA PRO A 13 -10.16 11.16 -1.31
C PRO A 13 -9.07 10.19 -0.94
N ALA A 14 -8.18 10.58 -0.05
CA ALA A 14 -7.12 9.67 0.33
C ALA A 14 -7.64 8.43 1.01
N TYR A 15 -8.70 8.59 1.78
CA TYR A 15 -9.27 7.45 2.44
C TYR A 15 -9.87 6.50 1.42
N ALA A 16 -10.56 7.03 0.45
CA ALA A 16 -11.13 6.20 -0.60
C ALA A 16 -10.04 5.51 -1.39
N CYS A 17 -8.93 6.16 -1.62
CA CYS A 17 -7.84 5.52 -2.31
C CYS A 17 -7.26 4.38 -1.52
N LEU A 18 -7.21 4.50 -0.21
CA LEU A 18 -6.71 3.43 0.60
C LEU A 18 -7.60 2.21 0.54
N LEU A 19 -8.89 2.43 0.41
CA LEU A 19 -9.81 1.31 0.34
C LEU A 19 -9.55 0.42 -0.86
N THR A 20 -9.08 0.99 -1.94
CA THR A 20 -8.85 0.18 -3.12
C THR A 20 -7.63 -0.70 -2.99
N ARG A 21 -6.85 -0.54 -1.92
CA ARG A 21 -5.69 -1.37 -1.73
C ARG A 21 -5.95 -2.57 -0.86
N LEU A 22 -7.19 -2.75 -0.43
CA LEU A 22 -7.55 -3.88 0.39
C LEU A 22 -8.24 -4.93 -0.45
N GLU A 23 -8.17 -6.15 0.01
CA GLU A 23 -8.85 -7.21 -0.67
C GLU A 23 -10.33 -6.96 -0.67
N HIS A 24 -10.94 -7.35 -1.76
CA HIS A 24 -12.31 -7.01 -2.02
C HIS A 24 -13.28 -7.53 -1.01
N ASN A 25 -13.17 -8.71 -0.57
CA ASN A 25 -14.15 -9.28 0.31
C ASN A 25 -13.76 -9.27 1.74
N ARG A 26 -12.84 -8.43 2.14
CA ARG A 26 -12.48 -8.37 3.53
C ARG A 26 -13.05 -7.12 4.17
N PRO A 27 -13.44 -7.21 5.43
CA PRO A 27 -13.89 -6.01 6.12
C PRO A 27 -12.74 -5.02 6.21
N VAL A 28 -13.08 -3.77 6.05
CA VAL A 28 -12.12 -2.70 6.15
C VAL A 28 -12.13 -2.18 7.56
N THR A 29 -10.98 -2.11 8.21
CA THR A 29 -10.90 -1.54 9.53
C THR A 29 -10.01 -0.33 9.49
N GLU A 30 -10.26 0.56 10.41
CA GLU A 30 -9.47 1.77 10.50
C GLU A 30 -8.02 1.45 10.82
N VAL A 31 -7.81 0.44 11.63
CA VAL A 31 -6.47 0.03 11.98
C VAL A 31 -5.70 -0.40 10.74
N LEU A 32 -6.35 -1.18 9.88
CA LEU A 32 -5.70 -1.66 8.69
C LEU A 32 -5.41 -0.52 7.72
N LEU A 33 -6.33 0.40 7.59
CA LEU A 33 -6.11 1.54 6.72
C LEU A 33 -4.96 2.41 7.20
N ARG A 34 -4.85 2.60 8.49
CA ARG A 34 -3.75 3.36 9.04
C ARG A 34 -2.43 2.68 8.82
N ARG A 35 -2.44 1.36 8.90
CA ARG A 35 -1.25 0.58 8.68
C ARG A 35 -0.77 0.73 7.25
N VAL A 36 -1.70 0.69 6.30
CA VAL A 36 -1.36 0.87 4.90
C VAL A 36 -0.82 2.27 4.65
N ASP A 37 -1.49 3.25 5.25
CA ASP A 37 -1.05 4.63 5.07
C ASP A 37 0.35 4.85 5.63
N ALA A 38 0.61 4.30 6.79
CA ALA A 38 1.93 4.43 7.40
C ALA A 38 2.99 3.75 6.54
N ALA A 39 2.65 2.60 5.98
CA ALA A 39 3.60 1.89 5.13
C ALA A 39 3.92 2.69 3.88
N GLU A 40 2.90 3.23 3.24
CA GLU A 40 3.15 4.01 2.03
C GLU A 40 3.91 5.29 2.34
N SER A 41 3.60 5.91 3.46
CA SER A 41 4.31 7.11 3.85
C SER A 41 5.79 6.81 4.07
N PHE A 42 6.07 5.70 4.74
CA PHE A 42 7.45 5.33 4.96
C PHE A 42 8.17 5.07 3.64
N LEU A 43 7.52 4.38 2.73
CA LEU A 43 8.14 4.09 1.45
C LEU A 43 8.43 5.38 0.67
N ARG A 44 7.53 6.34 0.78
CA ARG A 44 7.76 7.61 0.09
C ARG A 44 8.95 8.35 0.67
N THR A 45 9.22 8.22 1.95
CA THR A 45 10.39 8.87 2.51
C THR A 45 11.68 8.26 2.00
N LEU A 46 11.61 7.06 1.48
CA LEU A 46 12.78 6.43 0.89
C LEU A 46 12.93 6.75 -0.59
N GLY A 47 12.08 7.59 -1.12
CA GLY A 47 12.14 7.95 -2.53
C GLY A 47 11.24 7.10 -3.41
N LEU A 48 10.46 6.21 -2.82
CA LEU A 48 9.59 5.34 -3.60
C LEU A 48 8.23 6.00 -3.73
N LYS A 49 8.18 7.05 -4.51
CA LYS A 49 7.00 7.89 -4.56
C LYS A 49 5.83 7.29 -5.31
N GLY A 50 6.07 6.33 -6.13
CA GLY A 50 4.99 5.68 -6.85
C GLY A 50 4.49 4.43 -6.19
N CYS A 51 4.78 4.23 -4.93
CA CYS A 51 4.44 2.99 -4.27
C CYS A 51 2.96 2.84 -3.99
N ARG A 52 2.54 1.59 -3.99
CA ARG A 52 1.21 1.21 -3.52
C ARG A 52 1.38 -0.01 -2.65
N VAL A 53 0.68 -0.05 -1.54
CA VAL A 53 0.73 -1.20 -0.65
C VAL A 53 -0.65 -1.84 -0.65
N ARG A 54 -0.71 -3.08 -1.13
CA ARG A 54 -1.94 -3.85 -1.14
C ARG A 54 -1.91 -4.82 0.02
N VAL A 55 -3.05 -5.10 0.60
CA VAL A 55 -3.12 -6.01 1.73
C VAL A 55 -3.95 -7.22 1.36
N HIS A 56 -3.41 -8.38 1.63
CA HIS A 56 -4.13 -9.64 1.41
C HIS A 56 -4.30 -10.30 2.76
N GLY A 57 -5.51 -10.75 3.04
CA GLY A 57 -5.82 -11.19 4.38
C GLY A 57 -5.83 -9.95 5.24
N ASP A 58 -5.13 -9.93 6.32
CA ASP A 58 -4.98 -8.74 7.09
C ASP A 58 -3.53 -8.58 7.54
N SER A 59 -2.65 -9.38 6.99
CA SER A 59 -1.28 -9.35 7.46
C SER A 59 -0.24 -9.44 6.35
N LEU A 60 -0.62 -9.71 5.11
CA LEU A 60 0.34 -9.76 4.03
C LEU A 60 0.32 -8.45 3.27
N ALA A 61 1.45 -7.80 3.17
CA ALA A 61 1.58 -6.58 2.41
C ALA A 61 2.24 -6.90 1.08
N ARG A 62 1.63 -6.44 0.00
CA ARG A 62 2.23 -6.58 -1.32
C ARG A 62 2.52 -5.18 -1.85
N ILE A 63 3.79 -4.89 -2.02
CA ILE A 63 4.23 -3.59 -2.46
C ILE A 63 4.28 -3.56 -3.97
N GLU A 64 3.65 -2.56 -4.57
CA GLU A 64 3.69 -2.36 -6.01
C GLU A 64 4.45 -1.09 -6.31
N LEU A 65 5.41 -1.18 -7.20
CA LEU A 65 6.24 -0.04 -7.57
C LEU A 65 6.38 0.03 -9.07
N PRO A 66 6.53 1.23 -9.61
CA PRO A 66 6.92 1.35 -11.00
C PRO A 66 8.28 0.72 -11.21
N GLU A 67 8.56 0.35 -12.42
CA GLU A 67 9.78 -0.38 -12.73
C GLU A 67 11.02 0.32 -12.23
N LYS A 68 11.12 1.61 -12.41
CA LYS A 68 12.27 2.35 -11.97
C LYS A 68 12.52 2.18 -10.49
N GLU A 69 11.47 2.22 -9.71
CA GLU A 69 11.63 2.13 -8.26
C GLU A 69 11.85 0.69 -7.83
N ARG A 70 11.28 -0.27 -8.55
CA ARG A 70 11.50 -1.67 -8.21
C ARG A 70 12.97 -2.03 -8.27
N ARG A 71 13.69 -1.41 -9.17
CA ARG A 71 15.10 -1.71 -9.33
C ARG A 71 15.89 -1.40 -8.08
N LEU A 72 15.42 -0.46 -7.29
CA LEU A 72 16.12 -0.11 -6.07
C LEU A 72 16.11 -1.24 -5.07
N PHE A 73 15.13 -2.13 -5.18
CA PHE A 73 15.04 -3.25 -4.24
C PHE A 73 16.02 -4.36 -4.56
N TRP A 74 16.68 -4.29 -5.70
CA TRP A 74 17.67 -5.31 -6.01
C TRP A 74 18.93 -5.14 -5.19
N ASP A 75 19.03 -4.02 -4.51
CA ASP A 75 20.07 -3.83 -3.56
C ASP A 75 19.60 -4.37 -2.21
N GLY A 76 19.68 -5.51 -1.88
CA GLY A 76 19.12 -6.16 -0.71
C GLY A 76 18.98 -5.31 0.55
N GLN A 77 19.75 -4.27 0.69
CA GLN A 77 19.67 -3.44 1.87
C GLN A 77 18.35 -2.70 1.97
N LEU A 78 17.87 -2.19 0.85
CA LEU A 78 16.59 -1.50 0.86
C LEU A 78 15.47 -2.48 1.21
N ALA A 79 15.53 -3.67 0.64
CA ALA A 79 14.53 -4.68 0.91
C ALA A 79 14.48 -5.01 2.41
N SER A 80 15.65 -5.16 3.03
CA SER A 80 15.70 -5.46 4.45
C SER A 80 15.12 -4.34 5.30
N THR A 81 15.45 -3.12 4.93
CA THR A 81 14.96 -1.96 5.67
C THR A 81 13.45 -1.89 5.61
N VAL A 82 12.92 -2.08 4.41
CA VAL A 82 11.48 -2.00 4.22
C VAL A 82 10.78 -3.14 4.94
N ALA A 83 11.31 -4.35 4.84
CA ALA A 83 10.68 -5.48 5.48
C ALA A 83 10.63 -5.28 6.99
N ARG A 84 11.71 -4.77 7.56
CA ARG A 84 11.75 -4.56 9.00
C ARG A 84 10.71 -3.53 9.42
N ARG A 85 10.66 -2.43 8.71
CA ARG A 85 9.75 -1.37 9.09
C ARG A 85 8.29 -1.81 8.96
N LEU A 86 7.96 -2.47 7.88
CA LEU A 86 6.58 -2.90 7.69
C LEU A 86 6.19 -3.97 8.71
N ARG A 87 7.14 -4.77 9.13
CA ARG A 87 6.85 -5.70 10.20
C ARG A 87 6.54 -4.97 11.48
N GLU A 88 7.27 -3.91 11.76
CA GLU A 88 7.01 -3.11 12.94
C GLU A 88 5.62 -2.49 12.87
N LEU A 89 5.15 -2.21 11.69
CA LEU A 89 3.82 -1.63 11.53
C LEU A 89 2.71 -2.67 11.70
N GLY A 90 3.07 -3.94 11.73
CA GLY A 90 2.08 -4.96 12.00
C GLY A 90 1.87 -5.97 10.89
N PHE A 91 2.55 -5.83 9.77
CA PHE A 91 2.41 -6.82 8.71
C PHE A 91 3.26 -8.02 9.04
N ARG A 92 2.76 -9.19 8.74
CA ARG A 92 3.48 -10.42 9.05
C ARG A 92 4.28 -10.92 7.87
N ARG A 93 3.87 -10.56 6.67
CA ARG A 93 4.59 -10.97 5.48
C ARG A 93 4.67 -9.77 4.56
N ILE A 94 5.86 -9.45 4.12
CA ILE A 94 6.07 -8.31 3.25
C ILE A 94 6.60 -8.82 1.93
N THR A 95 5.93 -8.49 0.84
CA THR A 95 6.30 -8.96 -0.48
C THR A 95 6.37 -7.81 -1.45
N LEU A 96 7.10 -8.01 -2.51
CA LEU A 96 7.19 -7.05 -3.60
C LEU A 96 6.61 -7.71 -4.83
N ASP A 97 5.67 -7.04 -5.48
CA ASP A 97 5.09 -7.55 -6.70
C ASP A 97 6.14 -7.36 -7.80
N LEU A 98 6.59 -8.45 -8.37
CA LEU A 98 7.64 -8.36 -9.38
C LEU A 98 7.21 -7.63 -10.62
N GLU A 99 5.94 -7.64 -10.92
CA GLU A 99 5.45 -6.92 -12.06
C GLU A 99 5.06 -5.51 -11.71
N GLY A 100 4.77 -5.28 -10.43
CA GLY A 100 4.42 -3.97 -9.99
C GLY A 100 3.19 -3.44 -10.69
N TYR A 101 3.24 -2.17 -11.01
CA TYR A 101 2.18 -1.59 -11.80
C TYR A 101 2.78 -0.49 -12.64
N SER A 102 2.10 -0.15 -13.72
CA SER A 102 2.50 0.98 -14.48
C SER A 102 1.26 1.70 -14.87
N ARG A 103 1.32 3.01 -14.93
CA ARG A 103 0.19 3.78 -15.28
C ARG A 103 -0.36 3.39 -16.60
N GLY A 104 0.49 3.12 -17.52
CA GLY A 104 0.05 2.77 -18.83
C GLY A 104 -0.57 1.42 -18.89
N SER A 105 -0.08 0.49 -18.10
CA SER A 105 -0.58 -0.86 -18.21
C SER A 105 -1.98 -0.98 -17.73
N MET A 106 -2.45 -0.05 -16.95
CA MET A 106 -3.81 -0.12 -16.52
C MET A 106 -4.76 0.07 -17.65
N ASN A 107 -4.34 0.77 -18.65
CA ASN A 107 -5.19 1.04 -19.77
C ASN A 107 -4.85 0.23 -20.94
N GLU A 108 -3.84 -0.58 -20.85
CA GLU A 108 -3.41 -1.35 -21.96
C GLU A 108 -3.86 -2.72 -21.83
N PRO A 109 -4.21 -3.34 -22.85
CA PRO A 109 -4.64 -4.71 -22.81
C PRO A 109 -3.51 -5.63 -22.53
N SER A 110 -2.38 -5.24 -22.56
CA SER A 110 -1.34 -6.20 -22.39
C SER A 110 -1.13 -6.67 -21.08
#